data_55c9a74dfc39f83cd2da507b34bd9290
#
_entry.id   55c9a74dfc39f83cd2da507b34bd9290
#
_cell.length_a   1.000
_cell.length_b   1.000
_cell.length_c   1.000
_cell.angle_alpha   90.00
_cell.angle_beta   90.00
_cell.angle_gamma   90.00
#
_symmetry.space_group_name_H-M   'P 1'
#
loop_
_entity.id
_entity.type
_entity.pdbx_description
1 polymer ?
#
loop_
_entity_poly.entity_id
_entity_poly.type
_entity_poly.pdbx_seq_one_letter_code
_entity_poly.pdbx_strand_id
1 'polypeptide(L)'
;MRRSMLALAIIAAAGTIATTASAQTSTSPTGPAFSTRFFATPLENDPAREVRLQMQLHLPSRPGNAFHMHSGDQWEAVIEGEITFTVRGQPPRVLKTGDSVYIPRGTIHRNENKSNAPTRTIELLIMDKGKPQNTPAPAE
;
A
#
# COMPACT_ATOMS: atom_id res chain seq x y z
N MET A 1 44.08 -58.49 5.31
CA MET A 1 43.95 -57.07 5.13
C MET A 1 42.48 -56.76 4.86
N ARG A 2 41.72 -56.31 5.88
CA ARG A 2 40.31 -55.89 5.75
C ARG A 2 40.28 -54.39 5.81
N ARG A 3 39.83 -53.71 4.73
CA ARG A 3 39.63 -52.30 4.67
C ARG A 3 38.19 -51.98 5.12
N SER A 4 38.04 -51.33 6.28
CA SER A 4 36.78 -50.78 6.76
C SER A 4 36.50 -49.48 6.03
N MET A 5 35.39 -49.39 5.28
CA MET A 5 34.84 -48.13 4.74
C MET A 5 33.95 -47.50 5.80
N LEU A 6 34.34 -46.34 6.27
CA LEU A 6 33.51 -45.47 7.14
C LEU A 6 32.57 -44.66 6.24
N ALA A 7 31.27 -44.91 6.32
CA ALA A 7 30.27 -44.13 5.63
C ALA A 7 29.92 -42.89 6.47
N LEU A 8 30.21 -41.72 5.96
CA LEU A 8 29.86 -40.44 6.58
C LEU A 8 28.42 -40.07 6.14
N ALA A 9 27.47 -40.17 7.05
CA ALA A 9 26.09 -39.72 6.81
C ALA A 9 26.00 -38.19 7.05
N ILE A 10 25.79 -37.43 5.98
CA ILE A 10 25.49 -36.02 6.07
C ILE A 10 23.98 -35.86 6.28
N ILE A 11 23.56 -35.48 7.49
CA ILE A 11 22.17 -35.09 7.77
C ILE A 11 22.00 -33.63 7.36
N ALA A 12 21.35 -33.40 6.24
CA ALA A 12 20.91 -32.07 5.83
C ALA A 12 19.61 -31.71 6.58
N ALA A 13 19.72 -30.88 7.60
CA ALA A 13 18.54 -30.28 8.24
C ALA A 13 18.00 -29.17 7.36
N ALA A 14 16.94 -29.44 6.60
CA ALA A 14 16.17 -28.40 5.88
C ALA A 14 15.28 -27.67 6.88
N GLY A 15 15.78 -26.54 7.37
CA GLY A 15 14.97 -25.60 8.16
C GLY A 15 13.99 -24.86 7.26
N THR A 16 12.71 -25.21 7.30
CA THR A 16 11.64 -24.43 6.68
C THR A 16 11.36 -23.19 7.52
N ILE A 17 11.80 -22.02 7.03
CA ILE A 17 11.40 -20.74 7.60
C ILE A 17 9.98 -20.46 7.13
N ALA A 18 9.00 -20.77 7.96
CA ALA A 18 7.62 -20.37 7.73
C ALA A 18 7.48 -18.87 8.09
N THR A 19 7.57 -18.00 7.09
CA THR A 19 7.19 -16.61 7.24
C THR A 19 5.67 -16.51 7.26
N THR A 20 5.08 -16.40 8.45
CA THR A 20 3.66 -16.09 8.60
C THR A 20 3.45 -14.61 8.30
N ALA A 21 3.06 -14.29 7.06
CA ALA A 21 2.54 -12.99 6.72
C ALA A 21 1.15 -12.82 7.36
N SER A 22 1.07 -12.10 8.47
CA SER A 22 -0.22 -11.73 9.06
C SER A 22 -0.88 -10.66 8.19
N ALA A 23 -1.88 -11.04 7.42
CA ALA A 23 -2.77 -10.10 6.75
C ALA A 23 -3.64 -9.39 7.79
N GLN A 24 -3.31 -8.15 8.13
CA GLN A 24 -4.16 -7.31 8.97
C GLN A 24 -5.24 -6.66 8.11
N THR A 25 -6.44 -7.16 8.20
CA THR A 25 -7.64 -6.54 7.61
C THR A 25 -8.10 -5.42 8.55
N SER A 26 -7.83 -4.17 8.21
CA SER A 26 -8.41 -3.04 8.93
C SER A 26 -9.66 -2.55 8.17
N THR A 27 -10.83 -2.92 8.62
CA THR A 27 -12.10 -2.37 8.14
C THR A 27 -12.45 -1.15 8.96
N SER A 28 -12.29 0.05 8.44
CA SER A 28 -12.87 1.27 9.02
C SER A 28 -14.24 1.50 8.37
N PRO A 29 -15.36 1.38 9.12
CA PRO A 29 -16.71 1.45 8.55
C PRO A 29 -17.14 2.84 8.07
N THR A 30 -16.38 3.89 8.37
CA THR A 30 -16.78 5.30 8.16
C THR A 30 -15.95 6.02 7.08
N GLY A 31 -14.98 5.37 6.45
CA GLY A 31 -14.16 5.97 5.39
C GLY A 31 -14.83 5.89 4.01
N PRO A 32 -14.47 6.79 3.09
CA PRO A 32 -14.98 6.79 1.71
C PRO A 32 -14.48 5.61 0.88
N ALA A 33 -13.53 4.84 1.37
CA ALA A 33 -12.97 3.66 0.75
C ALA A 33 -12.75 2.53 1.77
N PHE A 34 -12.81 1.29 1.30
CA PHE A 34 -12.38 0.13 2.07
C PHE A 34 -10.93 -0.18 1.72
N SER A 35 -10.06 -0.26 2.73
CA SER A 35 -8.64 -0.56 2.54
C SER A 35 -8.34 -2.00 2.97
N THR A 36 -7.64 -2.74 2.12
CA THR A 36 -7.07 -4.05 2.45
C THR A 36 -5.56 -3.94 2.36
N ARG A 37 -4.88 -4.02 3.50
CA ARG A 37 -3.41 -4.04 3.54
C ARG A 37 -2.92 -5.46 3.30
N PHE A 38 -2.07 -5.63 2.28
CA PHE A 38 -1.44 -6.92 1.98
C PHE A 38 -0.24 -7.17 2.88
N PHE A 39 0.61 -6.15 3.04
CA PHE A 39 1.72 -6.19 3.99
C PHE A 39 2.19 -4.79 4.41
N ALA A 40 2.94 -4.76 5.52
CA ALA A 40 3.79 -3.64 5.93
C ALA A 40 5.08 -4.26 6.50
N THR A 41 6.23 -3.81 6.00
CA THR A 41 7.54 -4.32 6.45
C THR A 41 8.58 -3.18 6.47
N PRO A 42 9.45 -3.13 7.48
CA PRO A 42 10.58 -2.20 7.47
C PRO A 42 11.46 -2.43 6.24
N LEU A 43 12.07 -1.34 5.74
CA LEU A 43 13.11 -1.47 4.71
C LEU A 43 14.39 -2.02 5.37
N GLU A 44 15.06 -2.96 4.70
CA GLU A 44 16.26 -3.63 5.21
C GLU A 44 17.39 -2.62 5.50
N ASN A 45 17.63 -1.71 4.58
CA ASN A 45 18.71 -0.71 4.67
C ASN A 45 18.28 0.63 5.27
N ASP A 46 17.01 0.76 5.67
CA ASP A 46 16.47 1.96 6.34
C ASP A 46 15.33 1.57 7.29
N PRO A 47 15.64 1.02 8.47
CA PRO A 47 14.63 0.51 9.40
C PRO A 47 13.75 1.61 10.02
N ALA A 48 14.08 2.89 9.80
CA ALA A 48 13.22 4.02 10.18
C ALA A 48 12.03 4.20 9.24
N ARG A 49 12.07 3.55 8.08
CA ARG A 49 10.97 3.54 7.10
C ARG A 49 10.42 2.14 6.91
N GLU A 50 9.19 2.09 6.42
CA GLU A 50 8.51 0.85 6.04
C GLU A 50 7.84 0.98 4.69
N VAL A 51 7.80 -0.12 3.95
CA VAL A 51 6.99 -0.26 2.75
C VAL A 51 5.63 -0.86 3.12
N ARG A 52 4.56 -0.29 2.56
CA ARG A 52 3.19 -0.80 2.67
C ARG A 52 2.63 -1.04 1.29
N LEU A 53 2.01 -2.18 1.08
CA LEU A 53 1.22 -2.47 -0.11
C LEU A 53 -0.23 -2.70 0.31
N GLN A 54 -1.14 -2.03 -0.36
CA GLN A 54 -2.57 -2.13 -0.06
C GLN A 54 -3.43 -1.92 -1.29
N MET A 55 -4.66 -2.39 -1.21
CA MET A 55 -5.72 -2.12 -2.18
C MET A 55 -6.77 -1.23 -1.54
N GLN A 56 -7.30 -0.28 -2.30
CA GLN A 56 -8.44 0.55 -1.94
C GLN A 56 -9.63 0.22 -2.83
N LEU A 57 -10.81 0.11 -2.23
CA LEU A 57 -12.09 0.03 -2.92
C LEU A 57 -12.85 1.35 -2.72
N HIS A 58 -13.02 2.12 -3.78
CA HIS A 58 -13.75 3.38 -3.80
C HIS A 58 -15.16 3.13 -4.37
N LEU A 59 -16.17 3.21 -3.52
CA LEU A 59 -17.56 3.03 -3.95
C LEU A 59 -18.11 4.29 -4.62
N PRO A 60 -18.98 4.17 -5.63
CA PRO A 60 -19.69 5.30 -6.19
C PRO A 60 -20.61 5.94 -5.15
N SER A 61 -20.96 7.20 -5.36
CA SER A 61 -21.89 7.95 -4.49
C SER A 61 -21.42 8.15 -3.04
N ARG A 62 -20.16 7.83 -2.73
CA ARG A 62 -19.54 8.18 -1.44
C ARG A 62 -18.66 9.41 -1.60
N PRO A 63 -18.60 10.28 -0.58
CA PRO A 63 -17.65 11.37 -0.60
C PRO A 63 -16.24 10.81 -0.76
N GLY A 64 -15.41 11.49 -1.54
CA GLY A 64 -13.99 11.16 -1.67
C GLY A 64 -13.24 11.36 -0.35
N ASN A 65 -11.96 11.00 -0.35
CA ASN A 65 -11.10 11.31 0.78
C ASN A 65 -11.02 12.84 0.98
N ALA A 66 -10.96 13.29 2.22
CA ALA A 66 -10.54 14.66 2.50
C ALA A 66 -9.12 14.88 1.97
N PHE A 67 -8.76 16.14 1.69
CA PHE A 67 -7.37 16.48 1.38
C PHE A 67 -6.46 16.05 2.52
N HIS A 68 -5.43 15.29 2.18
CA HIS A 68 -4.46 14.74 3.11
C HIS A 68 -3.09 14.64 2.46
N MET A 69 -2.09 14.28 3.27
CA MET A 69 -0.72 14.02 2.83
C MET A 69 -0.16 12.81 3.57
N HIS A 70 0.93 12.26 3.05
CA HIS A 70 1.64 11.13 3.64
C HIS A 70 3.03 11.53 4.14
N SER A 71 3.51 10.83 5.18
CA SER A 71 4.88 10.96 5.69
C SER A 71 5.91 10.19 4.85
N GLY A 72 5.61 9.97 3.58
CA GLY A 72 6.44 9.21 2.65
C GLY A 72 5.93 9.32 1.23
N ASP A 73 6.58 8.60 0.33
CA ASP A 73 6.25 8.55 -1.08
C ASP A 73 5.18 7.50 -1.34
N GLN A 74 4.29 7.78 -2.29
CA GLN A 74 3.23 6.86 -2.71
C GLN A 74 3.25 6.68 -4.24
N TRP A 75 3.03 5.46 -4.67
CA TRP A 75 2.64 5.10 -6.03
C TRP A 75 1.24 4.52 -5.98
N GLU A 76 0.36 5.04 -6.81
CA GLU A 76 -1.00 4.56 -6.94
C GLU A 76 -1.29 4.19 -8.38
N ALA A 77 -1.94 3.04 -8.59
CA ALA A 77 -2.38 2.60 -9.91
C ALA A 77 -3.85 2.17 -9.86
N VAL A 78 -4.62 2.55 -10.87
CA VAL A 78 -6.01 2.10 -11.04
C VAL A 78 -6.02 0.73 -11.68
N ILE A 79 -6.52 -0.28 -10.95
CA ILE A 79 -6.62 -1.66 -11.44
C ILE A 79 -8.02 -2.00 -11.95
N GLU A 80 -9.04 -1.21 -11.57
CA GLU A 80 -10.42 -1.35 -12.06
C GLU A 80 -11.15 -0.02 -11.94
N GLY A 81 -11.88 0.38 -12.99
CA GLY A 81 -12.70 1.59 -12.99
C GLY A 81 -11.92 2.88 -13.28
N GLU A 82 -12.36 3.97 -12.66
CA GLU A 82 -11.72 5.28 -12.78
C GLU A 82 -11.81 6.08 -11.46
N ILE A 83 -10.82 6.92 -11.19
CA ILE A 83 -10.75 7.78 -10.02
C ILE A 83 -10.41 9.21 -10.40
N THR A 84 -11.06 10.19 -9.79
CA THR A 84 -10.67 11.59 -9.90
C THR A 84 -9.61 11.90 -8.85
N PHE A 85 -8.38 12.09 -9.30
CA PHE A 85 -7.24 12.47 -8.49
C PHE A 85 -7.04 13.98 -8.52
N THR A 86 -6.88 14.62 -7.37
CA THR A 86 -6.68 16.07 -7.26
C THR A 86 -5.51 16.38 -6.33
N VAL A 87 -4.51 17.10 -6.82
CA VAL A 87 -3.50 17.76 -5.99
C VAL A 87 -4.02 19.16 -5.66
N ARG A 88 -3.87 19.60 -4.39
CA ARG A 88 -4.33 20.92 -3.98
C ARG A 88 -3.69 22.02 -4.84
N GLY A 89 -4.50 22.95 -5.34
CA GLY A 89 -4.07 24.01 -6.24
C GLY A 89 -3.87 23.60 -7.70
N GLN A 90 -4.18 22.36 -8.07
CA GLN A 90 -4.10 21.89 -9.46
C GLN A 90 -5.47 21.41 -9.97
N PRO A 91 -5.71 21.45 -11.28
CA PRO A 91 -6.90 20.87 -11.88
C PRO A 91 -7.02 19.38 -11.57
N PRO A 92 -8.23 18.85 -11.31
CA PRO A 92 -8.47 17.43 -11.17
C PRO A 92 -8.08 16.66 -12.42
N ARG A 93 -7.57 15.42 -12.25
CA ARG A 93 -7.27 14.47 -13.32
C ARG A 93 -8.09 13.20 -13.12
N VAL A 94 -8.67 12.67 -14.19
CA VAL A 94 -9.31 11.36 -14.18
C VAL A 94 -8.26 10.33 -14.55
N LEU A 95 -8.01 9.39 -13.65
CA LEU A 95 -7.15 8.22 -13.87
C LEU A 95 -8.06 7.03 -14.12
N LYS A 96 -7.76 6.24 -15.15
CA LYS A 96 -8.52 5.05 -15.57
C LYS A 96 -7.69 3.78 -15.37
N THR A 97 -8.33 2.64 -15.50
CA THR A 97 -7.65 1.33 -15.43
C THR A 97 -6.38 1.33 -16.30
N GLY A 98 -5.24 0.99 -15.70
CA GLY A 98 -3.91 1.03 -16.29
C GLY A 98 -3.14 2.33 -16.05
N ASP A 99 -3.79 3.41 -15.64
CA ASP A 99 -3.11 4.65 -15.29
C ASP A 99 -2.48 4.55 -13.90
N SER A 100 -1.40 5.29 -13.70
CA SER A 100 -0.74 5.40 -12.43
C SER A 100 -0.27 6.83 -12.15
N VAL A 101 -0.01 7.11 -10.86
CA VAL A 101 0.51 8.39 -10.39
C VAL A 101 1.53 8.16 -9.30
N TYR A 102 2.61 8.95 -9.33
CA TYR A 102 3.54 9.11 -8.23
C TYR A 102 3.17 10.34 -7.41
N ILE A 103 3.13 10.19 -6.11
CA ILE A 103 2.75 11.21 -5.14
C ILE A 103 3.91 11.39 -4.16
N PRO A 104 4.71 12.45 -4.34
CA PRO A 104 5.83 12.75 -3.44
C PRO A 104 5.37 12.97 -2.00
N ARG A 105 6.26 12.67 -1.05
CA ARG A 105 6.08 12.99 0.38
C ARG A 105 5.51 14.39 0.57
N GLY A 106 4.51 14.52 1.42
CA GLY A 106 3.90 15.80 1.80
C GLY A 106 3.01 16.44 0.75
N THR A 107 2.83 15.82 -0.42
CA THR A 107 1.88 16.32 -1.43
C THR A 107 0.46 16.24 -0.89
N ILE A 108 -0.22 17.40 -0.85
CA ILE A 108 -1.62 17.48 -0.42
C ILE A 108 -2.50 17.08 -1.59
N HIS A 109 -3.23 15.98 -1.44
CA HIS A 109 -4.06 15.42 -2.50
C HIS A 109 -5.31 14.73 -1.95
N ARG A 110 -6.20 14.34 -2.86
CA ARG A 110 -7.38 13.52 -2.56
C ARG A 110 -7.79 12.68 -3.77
N ASN A 111 -8.53 11.60 -3.47
CA ASN A 111 -9.20 10.76 -4.44
C ASN A 111 -10.72 10.82 -4.28
N GLU A 112 -11.45 10.86 -5.40
CA GLU A 112 -12.91 10.83 -5.44
C GLU A 112 -13.37 9.88 -6.53
N ASN A 113 -14.24 8.92 -6.23
CA ASN A 113 -14.92 8.14 -7.26
C ASN A 113 -16.18 8.89 -7.71
N LYS A 114 -16.09 9.57 -8.86
CA LYS A 114 -17.21 10.30 -9.49
C LYS A 114 -17.94 9.46 -10.54
N SER A 115 -17.51 8.22 -10.76
CA SER A 115 -18.15 7.30 -11.69
C SER A 115 -19.37 6.61 -11.07
N ASN A 116 -20.10 5.84 -11.88
CA ASN A 116 -21.26 5.06 -11.44
C ASN A 116 -20.91 3.63 -11.00
N ALA A 117 -19.63 3.25 -11.06
CA ALA A 117 -19.16 1.90 -10.76
C ALA A 117 -18.08 1.93 -9.65
N PRO A 118 -17.88 0.84 -8.90
CA PRO A 118 -16.77 0.74 -7.98
C PRO A 118 -15.42 0.89 -8.70
N THR A 119 -14.46 1.51 -8.02
CA THR A 119 -13.09 1.65 -8.51
C THR A 119 -12.15 0.97 -7.52
N ARG A 120 -11.16 0.23 -8.05
CA ARG A 120 -10.06 -0.33 -7.25
C ARG A 120 -8.74 0.28 -7.64
N THR A 121 -8.01 0.70 -6.63
CA THR A 121 -6.61 1.14 -6.77
C THR A 121 -5.69 0.26 -5.96
N ILE A 122 -4.46 0.10 -6.41
CA ILE A 122 -3.37 -0.48 -5.63
C ILE A 122 -2.39 0.62 -5.28
N GLU A 123 -1.93 0.63 -4.03
CA GLU A 123 -1.04 1.65 -3.49
C GLU A 123 0.19 1.00 -2.89
N LEU A 124 1.36 1.46 -3.32
CA LEU A 124 2.65 1.21 -2.68
C LEU A 124 3.08 2.50 -1.98
N LEU A 125 3.36 2.42 -0.67
CA LEU A 125 3.85 3.55 0.10
C LEU A 125 5.18 3.20 0.75
N ILE A 126 6.14 4.15 0.72
CA ILE A 126 7.38 4.09 1.51
C ILE A 126 7.31 5.22 2.52
N MET A 127 7.01 4.90 3.78
CA MET A 127 6.64 5.85 4.81
C MET A 127 7.57 5.79 6.03
N ASP A 128 7.58 6.85 6.81
CA ASP A 128 8.20 6.83 8.13
C ASP A 128 7.48 5.80 9.02
N LYS A 129 8.24 4.91 9.62
CA LYS A 129 7.72 3.83 10.47
C LYS A 129 6.95 4.39 11.66
N GLY A 130 5.79 3.82 11.92
CA GLY A 130 4.93 4.21 13.05
C GLY A 130 4.15 5.51 12.85
N LYS A 131 4.30 6.20 11.72
CA LYS A 131 3.47 7.37 11.40
C LYS A 131 2.10 6.95 10.84
N PRO A 132 1.04 7.75 11.08
CA PRO A 132 -0.26 7.52 10.44
C PRO A 132 -0.09 7.60 8.93
N GLN A 133 -0.87 6.78 8.22
CA GLN A 133 -0.83 6.79 6.75
C GLN A 133 -1.27 8.14 6.21
N ASN A 134 -2.40 8.65 6.69
CA ASN A 134 -2.95 9.92 6.27
C ASN A 134 -2.79 10.95 7.37
N THR A 135 -2.19 12.08 7.04
CA THR A 135 -2.18 13.29 7.87
C THR A 135 -3.14 14.28 7.23
N PRO A 136 -4.17 14.78 7.95
CA PRO A 136 -5.07 15.80 7.41
C PRO A 136 -4.31 17.00 6.87
N ALA A 137 -4.75 17.53 5.74
CA ALA A 137 -4.18 18.75 5.22
C ALA A 137 -4.49 19.93 6.15
N PRO A 138 -3.58 20.91 6.29
CA PRO A 138 -3.89 22.16 6.98
C PRO A 138 -5.12 22.84 6.37
N ALA A 139 -5.88 23.58 7.19
CA ALA A 139 -6.93 24.47 6.69
C ALA A 139 -6.31 25.51 5.74
N GLU A 140 -7.10 25.97 4.78
CA GLU A 140 -6.73 27.09 3.92
C GLU A 140 -6.89 28.41 4.65
#